data_80a9559351a1f7e7bfca39890452581d
#
_entry.id   80a9559351a1f7e7bfca39890452581d
#
_cell.length_a   1.000
_cell.length_b   1.000
_cell.length_c   1.000
_cell.angle_alpha   90.00
_cell.angle_beta   90.00
_cell.angle_gamma   90.00
#
_symmetry.space_group_name_H-M   'P 1'
#
loop_
_entity.id
_entity.type
_entity.pdbx_description
1 polymer ?
#
loop_
_entity_poly.entity_id
_entity_poly.type
_entity_poly.pdbx_seq_one_letter_code
_entity_poly.pdbx_strand_id
1 'polypeptide(L)'
;MFSGIVESTATVVAIEREQDNLHFTLRCPFTSELKIDQSIAHNGVCLTVVRIVDDTYTVTAMRETLERSNLGLLHVGDEVNVERSMQMGGRLD
;
A
#
# COMPACT_ATOMS: atom_id res chain seq x y z
N MET A 1 0.90 11.04 8.83
CA MET A 1 0.33 12.14 8.03
C MET A 1 0.84 12.07 6.61
N PHE A 2 -0.05 12.31 5.66
CA PHE A 2 0.32 12.32 4.24
C PHE A 2 0.25 13.74 3.71
N SER A 3 1.18 14.05 2.81
CA SER A 3 1.24 15.38 2.21
C SER A 3 0.31 15.50 1.01
N GLY A 4 -0.14 14.38 0.48
CA GLY A 4 -0.90 14.36 -0.76
C GLY A 4 -0.02 14.39 -2.00
N ILE A 5 1.30 14.35 -1.81
CA ILE A 5 2.25 14.36 -2.93
C ILE A 5 2.70 12.93 -3.18
N VAL A 6 2.48 12.45 -4.40
CA VAL A 6 2.89 11.09 -4.79
C VAL A 6 4.41 10.99 -4.74
N GLU A 7 4.91 10.02 -3.98
CA GLU A 7 6.34 9.81 -3.81
C GLU A 7 6.90 8.92 -4.93
N SER A 8 6.13 7.92 -5.33
CA SER A 8 6.56 6.97 -6.35
C SER A 8 5.34 6.16 -6.80
N THR A 9 5.59 5.18 -7.66
CA THR A 9 4.57 4.21 -8.03
C THR A 9 5.00 2.83 -7.56
N ALA A 10 4.03 1.99 -7.30
CA ALA A 10 4.25 0.59 -6.96
C ALA A 10 3.50 -0.26 -7.97
N THR A 11 4.09 -1.41 -8.30
CA THR A 11 3.48 -2.35 -9.24
C THR A 11 2.81 -3.46 -8.45
N VAL A 12 1.55 -3.74 -8.79
CA VAL A 12 0.81 -4.85 -8.17
C VAL A 12 1.37 -6.15 -8.75
N VAL A 13 1.92 -7.01 -7.88
CA VAL A 13 2.50 -8.28 -8.32
C VAL A 13 1.62 -9.46 -7.96
N ALA A 14 0.72 -9.31 -6.98
CA ALA A 14 -0.22 -10.38 -6.63
C ALA A 14 -1.42 -9.78 -5.94
N ILE A 15 -2.57 -10.42 -6.11
CA ILE A 15 -3.80 -10.05 -5.42
C ILE A 15 -4.42 -11.33 -4.91
N GLU A 16 -4.75 -11.36 -3.63
CA GLU A 16 -5.32 -12.55 -3.00
C GLU A 16 -6.58 -12.14 -2.25
N ARG A 17 -7.68 -12.84 -2.51
CA ARG A 17 -8.93 -12.57 -1.80
C ARG A 17 -9.04 -13.50 -0.60
N GLU A 18 -9.42 -12.91 0.52
CA GLU A 18 -9.73 -13.67 1.72
C GLU A 18 -11.04 -13.14 2.26
N GLN A 19 -12.12 -13.91 2.07
CA GLN A 19 -13.46 -13.49 2.41
C GLN A 19 -13.79 -12.18 1.68
N ASP A 20 -14.06 -11.10 2.42
CA ASP A 20 -14.39 -9.80 1.83
C ASP A 20 -13.17 -8.88 1.72
N ASN A 21 -11.99 -9.38 2.07
CA ASN A 21 -10.78 -8.59 2.07
C ASN A 21 -9.93 -8.93 0.85
N LEU A 22 -9.14 -7.96 0.40
CA LEU A 22 -8.14 -8.19 -0.64
C LEU A 22 -6.76 -7.88 -0.09
N HIS A 23 -5.83 -8.79 -0.33
CA HIS A 23 -4.43 -8.59 0.01
C HIS A 23 -3.69 -8.26 -1.27
N PHE A 24 -3.08 -7.08 -1.31
CA PHE A 24 -2.29 -6.65 -2.46
C PHE A 24 -0.82 -6.78 -2.13
N THR A 25 -0.07 -7.48 -2.96
CA THR A 25 1.39 -7.55 -2.86
C THR A 25 1.94 -6.65 -3.94
N LEU A 26 2.80 -5.71 -3.56
CA LEU A 26 3.29 -4.68 -4.46
C LEU A 26 4.80 -4.58 -4.36
N ARG A 27 5.41 -4.04 -5.41
CA ARG A 27 6.85 -3.74 -5.46
C ARG A 27 7.02 -2.26 -5.75
N CYS A 28 7.85 -1.59 -4.96
CA CYS A 28 8.16 -0.18 -5.21
C CYS A 28 9.62 0.10 -4.89
N PRO A 29 10.16 1.25 -5.33
CA PRO A 29 11.58 1.55 -5.15
C PRO A 29 12.03 1.60 -3.69
N PHE A 30 11.13 1.94 -2.76
CA PHE A 30 11.52 2.06 -1.36
C PHE A 30 11.06 0.89 -0.50
N THR A 31 10.73 -0.26 -1.10
CA THR A 31 10.26 -1.42 -0.32
C THR A 31 11.23 -1.80 0.79
N SER A 32 12.55 -1.72 0.53
CA SER A 32 13.54 -2.11 1.52
C SER A 32 13.55 -1.19 2.74
N GLU A 33 12.93 -0.02 2.66
CA GLU A 33 12.87 0.93 3.77
C GLU A 33 11.58 0.82 4.56
N LEU A 34 10.67 -0.05 4.17
CA LEU A 34 9.38 -0.19 4.82
C LEU A 34 9.47 -1.04 6.07
N LYS A 35 8.49 -0.86 6.95
CA LYS A 35 8.37 -1.65 8.18
C LYS A 35 6.96 -2.17 8.31
N ILE A 36 6.82 -3.29 9.00
CA ILE A 36 5.50 -3.83 9.34
C ILE A 36 4.76 -2.78 10.16
N ASP A 37 3.48 -2.63 9.90
CA ASP A 37 2.57 -1.67 10.54
C ASP A 37 2.74 -0.24 10.06
N GLN A 38 3.61 0.00 9.10
CA GLN A 38 3.75 1.32 8.50
C GLN A 38 2.55 1.60 7.60
N SER A 39 2.10 2.87 7.58
CA SER A 39 0.98 3.29 6.73
C SER A 39 1.50 3.86 5.42
N ILE A 40 0.88 3.45 4.33
CA ILE A 40 1.24 3.92 2.99
C ILE A 40 -0.06 4.24 2.26
N ALA A 41 -0.12 5.41 1.62
CA ALA A 41 -1.26 5.76 0.79
C ALA A 41 -1.10 5.13 -0.59
N HIS A 42 -2.15 4.45 -1.05
CA HIS A 42 -2.20 3.81 -2.37
C HIS A 42 -3.33 4.46 -3.15
N ASN A 43 -2.97 5.24 -4.18
CA ASN A 43 -3.93 6.07 -4.91
C ASN A 43 -4.77 6.90 -3.94
N GLY A 44 -4.12 7.40 -2.88
CA GLY A 44 -4.78 8.22 -1.87
C GLY A 44 -5.46 7.46 -0.76
N VAL A 45 -5.45 6.13 -0.78
CA VAL A 45 -6.09 5.30 0.24
C VAL A 45 -5.03 4.75 1.19
N CYS A 46 -5.18 5.03 2.48
CA CYS A 46 -4.20 4.61 3.48
C CYS A 46 -4.38 3.13 3.80
N LEU A 47 -3.32 2.35 3.61
CA LEU A 47 -3.30 0.93 3.95
C LEU A 47 -2.05 0.64 4.76
N THR A 48 -2.14 -0.39 5.60
CA THR A 48 -1.06 -0.74 6.53
C THR A 48 -0.29 -1.95 6.01
N VAL A 49 1.04 -1.88 6.09
CA VAL A 49 1.92 -2.96 5.67
C VAL A 49 1.80 -4.11 6.67
N VAL A 50 1.46 -5.31 6.18
CA VAL A 50 1.30 -6.48 7.03
C VAL A 50 2.39 -7.52 6.80
N ARG A 51 3.12 -7.43 5.69
CA ARG A 51 4.18 -8.39 5.38
C ARG A 51 5.17 -7.76 4.43
N ILE A 52 6.45 -8.11 4.59
CA ILE A 52 7.51 -7.68 3.67
C ILE A 52 8.34 -8.90 3.35
N VAL A 53 8.49 -9.21 2.05
CA VAL A 53 9.27 -10.34 1.59
C VAL A 53 10.11 -9.85 0.42
N ASP A 54 11.44 -9.91 0.56
CA ASP A 54 12.38 -9.48 -0.47
C ASP A 54 12.06 -8.04 -0.91
N ASP A 55 11.75 -7.83 -2.18
CA ASP A 55 11.48 -6.48 -2.70
C ASP A 55 10.00 -6.18 -2.80
N THR A 56 9.15 -6.98 -2.14
CA THR A 56 7.71 -6.77 -2.16
C THR A 56 7.16 -6.54 -0.77
N TYR A 57 6.03 -5.87 -0.70
CA TYR A 57 5.30 -5.70 0.55
C TYR A 57 3.83 -6.00 0.31
N THR A 58 3.12 -6.37 1.37
CA THR A 58 1.71 -6.72 1.27
C THR A 58 0.90 -5.80 2.18
N VAL A 59 -0.23 -5.31 1.64
CA VAL A 59 -1.21 -4.52 2.39
C VAL A 59 -2.57 -5.18 2.23
N THR A 60 -3.45 -4.95 3.20
CA THR A 60 -4.79 -5.52 3.18
C THR A 60 -5.82 -4.42 3.09
N ALA A 61 -6.73 -4.53 2.12
CA ALA A 61 -7.87 -3.63 1.99
C ALA A 61 -9.11 -4.38 2.43
N MET A 62 -9.81 -3.84 3.42
CA MET A 62 -11.01 -4.45 3.94
C MET A 62 -12.21 -4.03 3.09
N ARG A 63 -13.32 -4.74 3.26
CA ARG A 63 -14.51 -4.53 2.45
C ARG A 63 -14.94 -3.07 2.38
N GLU A 64 -14.97 -2.39 3.51
CA GLU A 64 -15.41 -1.01 3.54
C GLU A 64 -14.51 -0.12 2.69
N THR A 65 -13.19 -0.34 2.80
CA THR A 65 -12.23 0.41 1.99
C THR A 65 -12.42 0.14 0.51
N LEU A 66 -12.68 -1.13 0.16
CA LEU A 66 -12.88 -1.50 -1.24
C LEU A 66 -14.15 -0.86 -1.81
N GLU A 67 -15.19 -0.73 -0.99
CA GLU A 67 -16.45 -0.14 -1.42
C GLU A 67 -16.34 1.37 -1.62
N ARG A 68 -15.42 2.02 -0.90
CA ARG A 68 -15.25 3.47 -0.93
C ARG A 68 -14.13 3.92 -1.85
N SER A 69 -13.46 3.00 -2.53
CA SER A 69 -12.32 3.32 -3.36
C SER A 69 -12.39 2.49 -4.63
N ASN A 70 -11.44 2.76 -5.54
CA ASN A 70 -11.36 1.96 -6.76
C ASN A 70 -10.26 0.88 -6.67
N LEU A 71 -9.79 0.58 -5.45
CA LEU A 71 -8.74 -0.42 -5.28
C LEU A 71 -9.20 -1.80 -5.73
N GLY A 72 -10.50 -2.10 -5.61
CA GLY A 72 -11.02 -3.38 -6.06
C GLY A 72 -10.95 -3.59 -7.56
N LEU A 73 -10.67 -2.54 -8.33
CA LEU A 73 -10.54 -2.62 -9.77
C LEU A 73 -9.11 -2.88 -10.24
N LEU A 74 -8.18 -2.95 -9.30
CA LEU A 74 -6.77 -3.18 -9.65
C LEU A 74 -6.55 -4.60 -10.13
N HIS A 75 -5.58 -4.76 -11.02
CA HIS A 75 -5.17 -6.06 -11.55
C HIS A 75 -3.67 -6.21 -11.38
N VAL A 76 -3.20 -7.43 -11.40
CA VAL A 76 -1.77 -7.71 -11.40
C VAL A 76 -1.14 -7.02 -12.61
N GLY A 77 -0.07 -6.28 -12.37
CA GLY A 77 0.61 -5.50 -13.40
C GLY A 77 0.26 -4.04 -13.38
N ASP A 78 -0.83 -3.66 -12.69
CA ASP A 78 -1.21 -2.25 -12.59
C ASP A 78 -0.23 -1.49 -11.72
N GLU A 79 -0.11 -0.20 -11.98
CA GLU A 79 0.70 0.69 -11.16
C GLU A 79 -0.19 1.54 -10.28
N VAL A 80 0.27 1.77 -9.06
CA VAL A 80 -0.46 2.48 -8.03
C VAL A 80 0.42 3.61 -7.52
N ASN A 81 -0.14 4.80 -7.41
CA ASN A 81 0.59 5.91 -6.79
C ASN A 81 0.73 5.67 -5.30
N VAL A 82 1.94 5.78 -4.78
CA VAL A 82 2.20 5.51 -3.37
C VAL A 82 2.90 6.69 -2.71
N GLU A 83 2.58 6.86 -1.43
CA GLU A 83 3.18 7.90 -0.60
C GLU A 83 3.29 7.34 0.82
N ARG A 84 4.50 7.41 1.41
CA ARG A 84 4.68 7.02 2.80
C ARG A 84 4.16 8.14 3.70
N SER A 85 3.68 7.76 4.90
CA SER A 85 3.24 8.77 5.84
C SER A 85 4.41 9.64 6.26
N MET A 86 4.15 10.95 6.38
CA MET A 86 5.17 11.88 6.83
C MET A 86 5.41 11.68 8.32
N GLN A 87 6.66 11.88 8.72
CA GLN A 87 7.02 11.79 10.11
C GLN A 87 7.02 13.15 10.74
N MET A 88 6.44 13.22 11.91
CA MET A 88 6.51 14.42 12.73
C MET A 88 7.66 14.27 13.69
N GLY A 89 8.47 15.30 13.82
CA GLY A 89 9.58 15.28 14.74
C GLY A 89 10.72 14.34 14.36
N GLY A 90 10.77 13.94 13.11
CA GLY A 90 11.86 13.11 12.61
C GLY A 90 11.76 11.65 12.99
N ARG A 91 10.60 11.17 13.37
CA ARG A 91 10.42 9.77 13.76
C ARG A 91 9.59 9.02 12.75
N LEU A 92 9.97 7.78 12.53
CA LEU A 92 9.19 6.87 11.68
C LEU A 92 8.02 6.30 12.45
N ASP A 93 6.92 6.18 11.79
CA ASP A 93 5.71 5.57 12.37
C ASP A 93 5.58 4.13 11.98
#